data_58dfa98fb77e1ef6e9dc17e975743b1a
#
_entry.id   58dfa98fb77e1ef6e9dc17e975743b1a
#
_cell.length_a   1.000
_cell.length_b   1.000
_cell.length_c   1.000
_cell.angle_alpha   90.00
_cell.angle_beta   90.00
_cell.angle_gamma   90.00
#
_symmetry.space_group_name_H-M   'P 1'
#
loop_
_entity.id
_entity.type
_entity.pdbx_description
1 polymer ?
#
loop_
_entity_poly.entity_id
_entity_poly.type
_entity_poly.pdbx_seq_one_letter_code
_entity_poly.pdbx_strand_id
1 'polypeptide(L)'
;EIFPCPVEPDKAVEPVANADALTLQSVFPTVNRCTKCGSCTTACPMSIPVMDSVMRMQEGSFDKVAEDFTTCIHCGLCRFVCEDKVKPHSMGLWIRRSLGKSQVELKIDGENSDRVEKEWQYLLVEGKQERMQRAKIFRESGGLPE
;
A
#
# COMPACT_ATOMS: atom_id res chain seq x y z
N GLU A 1 -6.62 -21.68 24.19
CA GLU A 1 -5.34 -20.94 24.15
C GLU A 1 -5.14 -20.39 22.73
N ILE A 2 -5.27 -19.07 22.60
CA ILE A 2 -4.95 -18.39 21.34
C ILE A 2 -3.42 -18.30 21.33
N PHE A 3 -2.77 -19.13 20.51
CA PHE A 3 -1.35 -19.01 20.28
C PHE A 3 -1.09 -17.64 19.65
N PRO A 4 -0.33 -16.74 20.28
CA PRO A 4 0.11 -15.54 19.61
C PRO A 4 0.97 -15.99 18.43
N CYS A 5 0.45 -15.82 17.21
CA CYS A 5 1.29 -15.94 16.03
C CYS A 5 2.41 -14.90 16.21
N PRO A 6 3.69 -15.31 16.28
CA PRO A 6 4.76 -14.33 16.31
C PRO A 6 4.73 -13.61 14.97
N VAL A 7 4.04 -12.47 14.95
CA VAL A 7 4.17 -11.51 13.87
C VAL A 7 5.56 -10.92 14.06
N GLU A 8 6.56 -11.55 13.44
CA GLU A 8 7.78 -10.80 13.19
C GLU A 8 7.34 -9.54 12.44
N PRO A 9 7.55 -8.35 13.00
CA PRO A 9 7.29 -7.14 12.24
C PRO A 9 8.15 -7.24 10.99
N ASP A 10 7.51 -7.54 9.86
CA ASP A 10 8.18 -7.43 8.57
C ASP A 10 8.79 -6.03 8.58
N LYS A 11 10.12 -5.95 8.60
CA LYS A 11 10.82 -4.66 8.55
C LYS A 11 10.17 -3.88 7.44
N ALA A 12 9.58 -2.74 7.79
CA ALA A 12 8.87 -1.92 6.82
C ALA A 12 9.82 -1.65 5.66
N VAL A 13 9.56 -2.29 4.52
CA VAL A 13 10.42 -2.13 3.35
C VAL A 13 10.07 -0.79 2.74
N GLU A 14 11.04 0.12 2.74
CA GLU A 14 10.87 1.46 2.21
C GLU A 14 10.54 1.42 0.72
N PRO A 15 9.52 2.16 0.28
CA PRO A 15 9.20 2.29 -1.14
C PRO A 15 10.29 3.07 -1.86
N VAL A 16 10.56 2.71 -3.11
CA VAL A 16 11.61 3.31 -3.95
C VAL A 16 10.94 4.02 -5.14
N ALA A 17 11.33 5.27 -5.39
CA ALA A 17 10.87 5.98 -6.59
C ALA A 17 11.44 5.29 -7.85
N ASN A 18 10.64 5.23 -8.92
CA ASN A 18 10.98 4.55 -10.17
C ASN A 18 11.39 3.09 -10.00
N ALA A 19 10.66 2.38 -9.14
CA ALA A 19 10.85 0.95 -8.92
C ALA A 19 10.64 0.15 -10.21
N ASP A 20 11.49 -0.84 -10.45
CA ASP A 20 11.41 -1.78 -11.56
C ASP A 20 11.39 -3.24 -11.06
N ALA A 21 11.31 -4.19 -11.99
CA ALA A 21 11.29 -5.61 -11.64
C ALA A 21 12.56 -6.06 -10.90
N LEU A 22 13.73 -5.51 -11.23
CA LEU A 22 14.99 -5.86 -10.57
C LEU A 22 15.01 -5.35 -9.13
N THR A 23 14.54 -4.13 -8.91
CA THR A 23 14.39 -3.54 -7.58
C THR A 23 13.43 -4.39 -6.74
N LEU A 24 12.28 -4.78 -7.31
CA LEU A 24 11.33 -5.65 -6.61
C LEU A 24 11.97 -6.99 -6.24
N GLN A 25 12.70 -7.62 -7.15
CA GLN A 25 13.37 -8.90 -6.90
C GLN A 25 14.46 -8.80 -5.83
N SER A 26 15.16 -7.68 -5.75
CA SER A 26 16.15 -7.45 -4.69
C SER A 26 15.51 -7.34 -3.31
N VAL A 27 14.34 -6.69 -3.24
CA VAL A 27 13.57 -6.47 -2.00
C VAL A 27 12.78 -7.73 -1.61
N PHE A 28 12.19 -8.40 -2.59
CA PHE A 28 11.38 -9.60 -2.41
C PHE A 28 11.88 -10.77 -3.29
N PRO A 29 13.02 -11.38 -2.97
CA PRO A 29 13.61 -12.43 -3.80
C PRO A 29 12.70 -13.66 -3.96
N THR A 30 11.72 -13.83 -3.08
CA THR A 30 10.74 -14.92 -3.16
C THR A 30 9.77 -14.78 -4.34
N VAL A 31 9.69 -13.62 -4.99
CA VAL A 31 8.79 -13.42 -6.16
C VAL A 31 9.09 -14.43 -7.28
N ASN A 32 10.37 -14.77 -7.49
CA ASN A 32 10.81 -15.70 -8.52
C ASN A 32 10.55 -17.18 -8.18
N ARG A 33 10.10 -17.49 -6.95
CA ARG A 33 9.75 -18.85 -6.54
C ARG A 33 8.32 -19.25 -6.91
N CYS A 34 7.54 -18.34 -7.49
CA CYS A 34 6.15 -18.60 -7.81
C CYS A 34 6.02 -19.76 -8.83
N THR A 35 5.39 -20.85 -8.41
CA THR A 35 5.11 -22.04 -9.23
C THR A 35 3.81 -21.95 -10.04
N LYS A 36 3.13 -20.79 -10.02
CA LYS A 36 1.88 -20.54 -10.75
C LYS A 36 0.74 -21.50 -10.38
N CYS A 37 0.70 -21.98 -9.15
CA CYS A 37 -0.30 -22.96 -8.69
C CYS A 37 -1.73 -22.41 -8.56
N GLY A 38 -1.92 -21.08 -8.54
CA GLY A 38 -3.24 -20.43 -8.45
C GLY A 38 -3.87 -20.38 -7.06
N SER A 39 -3.32 -21.05 -6.04
CA SER A 39 -3.88 -21.12 -4.70
C SER A 39 -4.13 -19.73 -4.08
N CYS A 40 -3.22 -18.78 -4.31
CA CYS A 40 -3.34 -17.41 -3.81
C CYS A 40 -4.52 -16.64 -4.43
N THR A 41 -4.85 -16.89 -5.68
CA THR A 41 -6.02 -16.31 -6.37
C THR A 41 -7.31 -16.91 -5.81
N THR A 42 -7.36 -18.23 -5.66
CA THR A 42 -8.54 -18.92 -5.10
C THR A 42 -8.83 -18.51 -3.66
N ALA A 43 -7.79 -18.27 -2.86
CA ALA A 43 -7.93 -17.87 -1.46
C ALA A 43 -8.25 -16.38 -1.26
N CYS A 44 -8.24 -15.56 -2.32
CA CYS A 44 -8.43 -14.12 -2.19
C CYS A 44 -9.92 -13.76 -1.99
N PRO A 45 -10.33 -13.20 -0.83
CA PRO A 45 -11.72 -12.84 -0.59
C PRO A 45 -12.18 -11.65 -1.42
N MET A 46 -11.23 -10.89 -1.98
CA MET A 46 -11.50 -9.72 -2.83
C MET A 46 -11.48 -10.06 -4.33
N SER A 47 -11.41 -11.34 -4.69
CA SER A 47 -11.37 -11.82 -6.09
C SER A 47 -10.25 -11.19 -6.94
N ILE A 48 -9.15 -10.82 -6.31
CA ILE A 48 -7.98 -10.28 -7.01
C ILE A 48 -7.31 -11.41 -7.80
N PRO A 49 -6.90 -11.20 -9.06
CA PRO A 49 -6.15 -12.19 -9.83
C PRO A 49 -4.69 -12.26 -9.35
N VAL A 50 -4.50 -12.71 -8.09
CA VAL A 50 -3.21 -12.61 -7.37
C VAL A 50 -2.07 -13.31 -8.11
N MET A 51 -2.32 -14.49 -8.66
CA MET A 51 -1.30 -15.23 -9.42
C MET A 51 -0.84 -14.44 -10.64
N ASP A 52 -1.78 -13.92 -11.43
CA ASP A 52 -1.45 -13.14 -12.64
C ASP A 52 -0.74 -11.85 -12.26
N SER A 53 -1.14 -11.23 -11.14
CA SER A 53 -0.44 -10.06 -10.62
C SER A 53 1.00 -10.38 -10.22
N VAL A 54 1.27 -11.54 -9.61
CA VAL A 54 2.66 -11.97 -9.32
C VAL A 54 3.48 -12.14 -10.61
N MET A 55 2.88 -12.65 -11.67
CA MET A 55 3.55 -12.73 -12.98
C MET A 55 3.88 -11.34 -13.52
N ARG A 56 2.93 -10.41 -13.46
CA ARG A 56 3.13 -9.00 -13.85
C ARG A 56 4.21 -8.31 -13.00
N MET A 57 4.32 -8.67 -11.71
CA MET A 57 5.40 -8.20 -10.84
C MET A 57 6.77 -8.63 -11.32
N GLN A 58 6.90 -9.87 -11.80
CA GLN A 58 8.15 -10.38 -12.39
C GLN A 58 8.50 -9.68 -13.71
N GLU A 59 7.49 -9.31 -14.49
CA GLU A 59 7.64 -8.60 -15.77
C GLU A 59 7.84 -7.09 -15.62
N GLY A 60 7.58 -6.52 -14.43
CA GLY A 60 7.68 -5.09 -14.19
C GLY A 60 6.44 -4.26 -14.57
N SER A 61 5.31 -4.91 -14.86
CA SER A 61 4.04 -4.24 -15.20
C SER A 61 3.32 -3.70 -13.97
N PHE A 62 3.95 -2.74 -13.27
CA PHE A 62 3.54 -2.29 -11.93
C PHE A 62 2.24 -1.49 -11.89
N ASP A 63 1.93 -0.73 -12.93
CA ASP A 63 0.67 0.01 -13.01
C ASP A 63 -0.53 -0.95 -12.94
N LYS A 64 -0.47 -2.05 -13.70
CA LYS A 64 -1.51 -3.07 -13.68
C LYS A 64 -1.61 -3.79 -12.34
N VAL A 65 -0.47 -4.06 -11.71
CA VAL A 65 -0.45 -4.63 -10.35
C VAL A 65 -1.08 -3.67 -9.35
N ALA A 66 -0.77 -2.38 -9.41
CA ALA A 66 -1.35 -1.38 -8.52
C ALA A 66 -2.87 -1.29 -8.69
N GLU A 67 -3.36 -1.38 -9.91
CA GLU A 67 -4.79 -1.43 -10.23
C GLU A 67 -5.45 -2.68 -9.63
N ASP A 68 -4.90 -3.87 -9.89
CA ASP A 68 -5.40 -5.15 -9.37
C ASP A 68 -5.48 -5.14 -7.83
N PHE A 69 -4.46 -4.59 -7.15
CA PHE A 69 -4.38 -4.54 -5.68
C PHE A 69 -5.08 -3.34 -5.04
N THR A 70 -5.81 -2.53 -5.81
CA THR A 70 -6.56 -1.37 -5.26
C THR A 70 -7.55 -1.79 -4.18
N THR A 71 -8.22 -2.92 -4.35
CA THR A 71 -9.20 -3.47 -3.40
C THR A 71 -8.60 -4.36 -2.33
N CYS A 72 -7.27 -4.54 -2.29
CA CYS A 72 -6.61 -5.44 -1.35
C CYS A 72 -6.77 -4.95 0.11
N ILE A 73 -7.40 -5.77 0.95
CA ILE A 73 -7.60 -5.51 2.38
C ILE A 73 -6.45 -6.00 3.27
N HIS A 74 -5.35 -6.45 2.68
CA HIS A 74 -4.16 -6.92 3.40
C HIS A 74 -4.40 -8.09 4.38
N CYS A 75 -5.37 -8.98 4.11
CA CYS A 75 -5.71 -10.10 4.99
C CYS A 75 -4.60 -11.17 5.11
N GLY A 76 -3.63 -11.20 4.19
CA GLY A 76 -2.50 -12.15 4.23
C GLY A 76 -2.81 -13.57 3.77
N LEU A 77 -4.04 -13.92 3.40
CA LEU A 77 -4.41 -15.28 2.99
C LEU A 77 -3.59 -15.80 1.80
N CYS A 78 -3.29 -14.94 0.82
CA CYS A 78 -2.45 -15.28 -0.32
C CYS A 78 -1.02 -15.73 0.08
N ARG A 79 -0.47 -15.21 1.19
CA ARG A 79 0.79 -15.68 1.76
C ARG A 79 0.60 -17.01 2.49
N PHE A 80 -0.50 -17.12 3.25
CA PHE A 80 -0.77 -18.29 4.08
C PHE A 80 -0.87 -19.58 3.26
N VAL A 81 -1.55 -19.51 2.11
CA VAL A 81 -1.74 -20.67 1.22
C VAL A 81 -0.56 -20.92 0.28
N CYS A 82 0.47 -20.07 0.28
CA CYS A 82 1.62 -20.20 -0.62
C CYS A 82 2.71 -21.08 0.01
N GLU A 83 2.94 -22.26 -0.56
CA GLU A 83 4.00 -23.18 -0.14
C GLU A 83 5.40 -22.57 -0.37
N ASP A 84 5.57 -21.82 -1.46
CA ASP A 84 6.82 -21.15 -1.81
C ASP A 84 7.10 -19.87 -0.99
N LYS A 85 6.21 -19.56 -0.05
CA LYS A 85 6.33 -18.40 0.85
C LYS A 85 6.44 -17.05 0.14
N VAL A 86 5.86 -16.95 -1.05
CA VAL A 86 5.70 -15.67 -1.74
C VAL A 86 4.74 -14.80 -0.94
N LYS A 87 4.98 -13.48 -0.90
CA LYS A 87 4.18 -12.52 -0.14
C LYS A 87 3.46 -11.53 -1.07
N PRO A 88 2.48 -11.95 -1.88
CA PRO A 88 1.89 -11.09 -2.92
C PRO A 88 1.28 -9.79 -2.38
N HIS A 89 0.59 -9.85 -1.22
CA HIS A 89 -0.01 -8.68 -0.59
C HIS A 89 1.01 -7.62 -0.18
N SER A 90 2.18 -8.04 0.36
CA SER A 90 3.25 -7.11 0.75
C SER A 90 3.92 -6.48 -0.48
N MET A 91 4.15 -7.29 -1.53
CA MET A 91 4.70 -6.80 -2.80
C MET A 91 3.75 -5.81 -3.48
N GLY A 92 2.45 -6.13 -3.55
CA GLY A 92 1.45 -5.22 -4.12
C GLY A 92 1.37 -3.88 -3.37
N LEU A 93 1.42 -3.90 -2.04
CA LEU A 93 1.47 -2.67 -1.25
C LEU A 93 2.75 -1.87 -1.50
N TRP A 94 3.89 -2.53 -1.56
CA TRP A 94 5.16 -1.88 -1.83
C TRP A 94 5.18 -1.22 -3.21
N ILE A 95 4.68 -1.91 -4.25
CA ILE A 95 4.55 -1.37 -5.61
C ILE A 95 3.67 -0.11 -5.60
N ARG A 96 2.50 -0.16 -4.98
CA ARG A 96 1.59 0.99 -4.90
C ARG A 96 2.24 2.19 -4.20
N ARG A 97 2.99 1.96 -3.13
CA ARG A 97 3.73 3.01 -2.43
C ARG A 97 4.88 3.56 -3.27
N SER A 98 5.56 2.72 -4.03
CA SER A 98 6.67 3.12 -4.91
C SER A 98 6.17 3.97 -6.07
N LEU A 99 5.06 3.59 -6.71
CA LEU A 99 4.39 4.39 -7.73
C LEU A 99 3.92 5.73 -7.16
N GLY A 100 3.32 5.73 -5.96
CA GLY A 100 2.92 6.96 -5.27
C GLY A 100 4.10 7.91 -5.02
N LYS A 101 5.27 7.38 -4.67
CA LYS A 101 6.50 8.20 -4.52
C LYS A 101 6.95 8.87 -5.82
N SER A 102 6.72 8.23 -6.97
CA SER A 102 7.06 8.78 -8.28
C SER A 102 6.06 9.83 -8.75
N GLN A 103 4.84 9.81 -8.20
CA GLN A 103 3.73 10.68 -8.59
C GLN A 103 3.52 11.87 -7.63
N VAL A 104 4.46 12.17 -6.73
CA VAL A 104 4.31 13.12 -5.61
C VAL A 104 4.27 14.61 -6.05
N GLU A 105 3.69 14.92 -7.17
CA GLU A 105 3.09 16.22 -7.35
C GLU A 105 1.56 16.03 -7.44
N LEU A 106 0.91 15.90 -6.31
CA LEU A 106 -0.53 16.15 -6.22
C LEU A 106 -0.73 17.65 -6.57
N LYS A 107 -0.76 17.96 -7.86
CA LYS A 107 -1.29 19.23 -8.34
C LYS A 107 -2.79 19.16 -8.13
N ILE A 108 -3.24 19.70 -7.02
CA ILE A 108 -4.66 19.95 -6.80
C ILE A 108 -4.95 21.21 -7.62
N ASP A 109 -5.33 21.02 -8.89
CA ASP A 109 -5.77 22.11 -9.75
C ASP A 109 -7.17 22.56 -9.32
N GLY A 110 -7.34 23.86 -9.01
CA GLY A 110 -8.63 24.44 -8.72
C GLY A 110 -8.59 25.62 -7.74
N GLU A 111 -9.73 26.28 -7.56
CA GLU A 111 -9.89 27.46 -6.71
C GLU A 111 -9.50 27.25 -5.22
N ASN A 112 -9.42 26.00 -4.80
CA ASN A 112 -9.04 25.63 -3.42
C ASN A 112 -7.61 25.11 -3.27
N SER A 113 -6.76 25.20 -4.32
CA SER A 113 -5.39 24.67 -4.27
C SER A 113 -4.57 25.24 -3.12
N ASP A 114 -4.64 26.57 -2.93
CA ASP A 114 -3.90 27.27 -1.88
C ASP A 114 -4.37 26.91 -0.46
N ARG A 115 -5.67 26.64 -0.33
CA ARG A 115 -6.25 26.21 0.94
C ARG A 115 -5.80 24.79 1.28
N VAL A 116 -5.87 23.89 0.32
CA VAL A 116 -5.47 22.48 0.50
C VAL A 116 -3.97 22.40 0.78
N GLU A 117 -3.13 23.19 0.07
CA GLU A 117 -1.69 23.24 0.32
C GLU A 117 -1.38 23.73 1.73
N LYS A 118 -2.03 24.81 2.21
CA LYS A 118 -1.89 25.29 3.58
C LYS A 118 -2.29 24.25 4.61
N GLU A 119 -3.45 23.58 4.43
CA GLU A 119 -3.91 22.53 5.33
C GLU A 119 -2.94 21.34 5.34
N TRP A 120 -2.39 20.99 4.18
CA TRP A 120 -1.40 19.93 4.07
C TRP A 120 -0.11 20.27 4.81
N GLN A 121 0.38 21.50 4.68
CA GLN A 121 1.55 21.99 5.40
C GLN A 121 1.32 21.96 6.92
N TYR A 122 0.14 22.36 7.39
CA TYR A 122 -0.21 22.22 8.80
C TYR A 122 -0.17 20.77 9.27
N LEU A 123 -0.72 19.84 8.51
CA LEU A 123 -0.71 18.40 8.86
C LEU A 123 0.70 17.81 8.95
N LEU A 124 1.64 18.31 8.15
CA LEU A 124 3.02 17.87 8.17
C LEU A 124 3.83 18.40 9.36
N VAL A 125 3.52 19.62 9.81
CA VAL A 125 4.30 20.35 10.85
C VAL A 125 3.68 20.19 12.24
N GLU A 126 2.36 20.09 12.34
CA GLU A 126 1.66 19.99 13.61
C GLU A 126 1.94 18.71 14.37
N GLY A 127 2.24 18.83 15.66
CA GLY A 127 2.34 17.71 16.60
C GLY A 127 0.99 17.02 16.82
N LYS A 128 1.03 15.79 17.35
CA LYS A 128 -0.18 15.00 17.65
C LYS A 128 -1.18 15.75 18.53
N GLN A 129 -0.70 16.48 19.54
CA GLN A 129 -1.56 17.20 20.48
C GLN A 129 -2.30 18.37 19.82
N GLU A 130 -1.62 19.12 18.95
CA GLU A 130 -2.20 20.23 18.20
C GLU A 130 -3.29 19.76 17.26
N ARG A 131 -3.03 18.66 16.51
CA ARG A 131 -4.03 18.03 15.65
C ARG A 131 -5.27 17.56 16.42
N MET A 132 -5.08 16.99 17.62
CA MET A 132 -6.19 16.58 18.47
C MET A 132 -7.01 17.78 18.96
N GLN A 133 -6.36 18.89 19.28
CA GLN A 133 -7.04 20.11 19.74
C GLN A 133 -7.83 20.75 18.60
N ARG A 134 -7.28 20.84 17.39
CA ARG A 134 -8.02 21.30 16.19
C ARG A 134 -9.24 20.42 15.91
N ALA A 135 -9.08 19.10 15.95
CA ALA A 135 -10.18 18.17 15.75
C ALA A 135 -11.28 18.32 16.82
N LYS A 136 -10.93 18.68 18.06
CA LYS A 136 -11.88 18.96 19.13
C LYS A 136 -12.66 20.24 18.82
N ILE A 137 -11.96 21.34 18.51
CA ILE A 137 -12.59 22.62 18.13
C ILE A 137 -13.55 22.42 16.95
N PHE A 138 -13.13 21.68 15.93
CA PHE A 138 -13.95 21.36 14.76
C PHE A 138 -15.26 20.63 15.12
N ARG A 139 -15.19 19.65 16.04
CA ARG A 139 -16.39 18.94 16.52
C ARG A 139 -17.32 19.83 17.32
N GLU A 140 -16.77 20.71 18.13
CA GLU A 140 -17.52 21.64 19.00
C GLU A 140 -18.17 22.77 18.18
N SER A 141 -17.57 23.20 17.07
CA SER A 141 -18.12 24.23 16.19
C SER A 141 -19.20 23.71 15.21
N GLY A 142 -19.44 22.40 15.17
CA GLY A 142 -20.46 21.80 14.31
C GLY A 142 -20.08 21.67 12.83
N GLY A 143 -18.82 21.84 12.48
CA GLY A 143 -18.32 21.63 11.11
C GLY A 143 -17.37 22.71 10.60
N LEU A 144 -17.10 22.70 9.30
CA LEU A 144 -16.23 23.69 8.65
C LEU A 144 -16.85 25.08 8.77
N PRO A 145 -16.10 26.10 9.18
CA PRO A 145 -16.53 27.47 8.97
C PRO A 145 -16.65 27.74 7.47
N GLU A 146 -17.74 28.40 7.06
CA GLU A 146 -17.96 28.85 5.70
C GLU A 146 -16.86 29.79 5.19
#